data_219e4c6dd58f2881206b769cbcafca66
#
_entry.id   219e4c6dd58f2881206b769cbcafca66
#
_cell.length_a   1.000
_cell.length_b   1.000
_cell.length_c   1.000
_cell.angle_alpha   90.00
_cell.angle_beta   90.00
_cell.angle_gamma   90.00
#
_symmetry.space_group_name_H-M   'P 1'
#
loop_
_entity.id
_entity.type
_entity.pdbx_description
1 polymer ?
#
loop_
_entity_poly.entity_id
_entity_poly.type
_entity_poly.pdbx_seq_one_letter_code
_entity_poly.pdbx_strand_id
1 'polypeptide(L)'
;MTEDTPRGRFVWFELLTSDPEAAPGFYSRVTGWGTAPFPGPTPYTMWTSDGVPLGGMMRLPPDTTSPPHWLAHISTPNVNSTVEQAVDLGARMLVPPTDIPTVGRFAIMTDPHGASFAVY
;
A
#
# COMPACT_ATOMS: atom_id res chain seq x y z
N MET A 1 5.22 13.63 -3.50
CA MET A 1 5.04 13.32 -4.93
C MET A 1 5.43 14.53 -5.73
N THR A 2 6.26 14.35 -6.70
CA THR A 2 6.77 15.44 -7.53
C THR A 2 6.38 15.20 -8.99
N GLU A 3 6.57 16.23 -9.83
CA GLU A 3 6.33 16.11 -11.27
C GLU A 3 7.20 15.04 -11.92
N ASP A 4 8.34 14.72 -11.29
CA ASP A 4 9.28 13.72 -11.80
C ASP A 4 8.89 12.29 -11.38
N THR A 5 7.83 12.13 -10.59
CA THR A 5 7.40 10.81 -10.16
C THR A 5 6.94 9.99 -11.38
N PRO A 6 7.53 8.82 -11.61
CA PRO A 6 7.09 7.98 -12.74
C PRO A 6 5.61 7.62 -12.61
N ARG A 7 4.97 7.45 -13.74
CA ARG A 7 3.57 7.05 -13.80
C ARG A 7 3.48 5.56 -14.12
N GLY A 8 2.66 4.84 -13.33
CA GLY A 8 2.30 3.46 -13.67
C GLY A 8 3.30 2.41 -13.25
N ARG A 9 4.14 2.68 -12.28
CA ARG A 9 5.08 1.68 -11.76
C ARG A 9 4.60 1.13 -10.43
N PHE A 10 4.82 -0.16 -10.21
CA PHE A 10 4.65 -0.72 -8.87
C PHE A 10 5.81 -0.23 -8.00
N VAL A 11 5.47 0.49 -6.92
CA VAL A 11 6.48 1.11 -6.06
C VAL A 11 6.45 0.62 -4.63
N TRP A 12 5.38 -0.04 -4.21
CA TRP A 12 5.23 -0.53 -2.83
C TRP A 12 4.21 -1.65 -2.79
N PHE A 13 4.39 -2.57 -1.84
CA PHE A 13 3.47 -3.70 -1.66
C PHE A 13 3.11 -3.77 -0.19
N GLU A 14 1.82 -3.64 0.12
CA GLU A 14 1.34 -3.64 1.48
C GLU A 14 0.63 -4.95 1.77
N LEU A 15 1.05 -5.67 2.81
CA LEU A 15 0.27 -6.79 3.32
C LEU A 15 -0.77 -6.26 4.30
N LEU A 16 -2.04 -6.53 4.01
CA LEU A 16 -3.12 -6.28 4.95
C LEU A 16 -3.54 -7.61 5.54
N THR A 17 -3.38 -7.75 6.85
CA THR A 17 -3.58 -9.04 7.53
C THR A 17 -4.27 -8.85 8.86
N SER A 18 -4.92 -9.91 9.32
CA SER A 18 -5.52 -9.92 10.65
C SER A 18 -4.50 -10.10 11.78
N ASP A 19 -3.28 -10.56 11.44
CA ASP A 19 -2.24 -10.82 12.44
C ASP A 19 -0.86 -10.37 11.94
N PRO A 20 -0.59 -9.05 11.98
CA PRO A 20 0.72 -8.54 11.56
C PRO A 20 1.87 -8.99 12.46
N GLU A 21 1.60 -9.39 13.69
CA GLU A 21 2.64 -9.88 14.59
C GLU A 21 3.14 -11.27 14.19
N ALA A 22 2.26 -12.11 13.63
CA ALA A 22 2.63 -13.46 13.19
C ALA A 22 3.15 -13.52 11.76
N ALA A 23 2.83 -12.55 10.92
CA ALA A 23 3.17 -12.58 9.49
C ALA A 23 4.69 -12.71 9.24
N PRO A 24 5.58 -12.01 9.96
CA PRO A 24 7.02 -12.18 9.72
C PRO A 24 7.52 -13.60 9.91
N GLY A 25 6.96 -14.35 10.86
CA GLY A 25 7.36 -15.74 11.10
C GLY A 25 7.12 -16.64 9.88
N PHE A 26 6.05 -16.38 9.15
CA PHE A 26 5.76 -17.13 7.93
C PHE A 26 6.60 -16.63 6.74
N TYR A 27 6.50 -15.33 6.44
CA TYR A 27 7.11 -14.81 5.22
C TYR A 27 8.63 -14.86 5.25
N SER A 28 9.25 -14.64 6.41
CA SER A 28 10.71 -14.70 6.51
C SER A 28 11.24 -16.11 6.19
N ARG A 29 10.51 -17.13 6.58
CA ARG A 29 10.91 -18.53 6.26
C ARG A 29 10.68 -18.88 4.81
N VAL A 30 9.63 -18.34 4.21
CA VAL A 30 9.24 -18.69 2.82
C VAL A 30 10.06 -17.89 1.81
N THR A 31 10.27 -16.61 2.07
CA THR A 31 10.87 -15.69 1.10
C THR A 31 12.27 -15.20 1.46
N GLY A 32 12.69 -15.42 2.72
CA GLY A 32 13.94 -14.87 3.20
C GLY A 32 13.89 -13.37 3.53
N TRP A 33 12.70 -12.76 3.51
CA TRP A 33 12.58 -11.35 3.82
C TRP A 33 12.92 -11.05 5.29
N GLY A 34 13.50 -9.88 5.51
CA GLY A 34 13.62 -9.29 6.83
C GLY A 34 12.54 -8.25 7.07
N THR A 35 12.59 -7.66 8.25
CA THR A 35 11.72 -6.55 8.62
C THR A 35 12.54 -5.42 9.20
N ALA A 36 12.04 -4.18 9.07
CA ALA A 36 12.66 -3.01 9.65
C ALA A 36 11.58 -2.01 10.03
N PRO A 37 11.77 -1.25 11.12
CA PRO A 37 10.82 -0.20 11.46
C PRO A 37 10.94 0.96 10.47
N PHE A 38 9.82 1.56 10.13
CA PHE A 38 9.81 2.79 9.35
C PHE A 38 10.08 3.97 10.29
N PRO A 39 11.03 4.84 9.95
CA PRO A 39 11.31 6.02 10.78
C PRO A 39 10.12 6.98 10.77
N GLY A 40 9.52 7.26 11.91
CA GLY A 40 8.40 8.16 11.98
C GLY A 40 7.64 8.06 13.30
N PRO A 41 6.66 8.95 13.52
CA PRO A 41 5.91 8.99 14.79
C PRO A 41 4.92 7.83 14.95
N THR A 42 4.47 7.22 13.83
CA THR A 42 3.53 6.11 13.87
C THR A 42 4.29 4.81 13.66
N PRO A 43 4.12 3.82 14.57
CA PRO A 43 4.75 2.51 14.37
C PRO A 43 4.30 1.87 13.08
N TYR A 44 5.25 1.49 12.24
CA TYR A 44 5.00 0.85 10.97
C TYR A 44 6.18 -0.07 10.64
N THR A 45 5.89 -1.30 10.24
CA THR A 45 6.92 -2.29 9.93
C THR A 45 7.01 -2.50 8.43
N MET A 46 8.23 -2.42 7.91
CA MET A 46 8.51 -2.66 6.50
C MET A 46 9.05 -4.07 6.29
N TRP A 47 8.72 -4.63 5.13
CA TRP A 47 9.41 -5.79 4.59
C TRP A 47 10.68 -5.35 3.87
N THR A 48 11.75 -6.11 4.05
CA THR A 48 13.02 -5.83 3.36
C THR A 48 13.53 -7.08 2.67
N SER A 49 14.25 -6.87 1.55
CA SER A 49 14.99 -7.92 0.88
C SER A 49 16.44 -7.46 0.76
N ASP A 50 17.35 -8.20 1.38
CA ASP A 50 18.77 -7.82 1.48
C ASP A 50 18.95 -6.39 1.99
N GLY A 51 18.15 -6.01 2.99
CA GLY A 51 18.20 -4.68 3.59
C GLY A 51 17.48 -3.60 2.80
N VAL A 52 16.92 -3.90 1.63
CA VAL A 52 16.21 -2.92 0.79
C VAL A 52 14.72 -2.99 1.09
N PRO A 53 14.08 -1.88 1.51
CA PRO A 53 12.64 -1.87 1.73
C PRO A 53 11.87 -2.12 0.43
N LEU A 54 10.84 -2.97 0.51
CA LEU A 54 9.99 -3.27 -0.65
C LEU A 54 8.51 -3.20 -0.37
N GLY A 55 8.12 -3.13 0.87
CA GLY A 55 6.72 -3.05 1.24
C GLY A 55 6.55 -2.95 2.73
N GLY A 56 5.32 -3.06 3.19
CA GLY A 56 5.01 -2.99 4.59
C GLY A 56 3.87 -3.90 4.98
N MET A 57 3.41 -3.79 6.21
CA MET A 57 2.27 -4.55 6.68
C MET A 57 1.42 -3.72 7.61
N MET A 58 0.12 -3.94 7.55
CA MET A 58 -0.86 -3.27 8.39
C MET A 58 -1.92 -4.26 8.82
N ARG A 59 -2.52 -3.98 9.98
CA ARG A 59 -3.69 -4.73 10.42
C ARG A 59 -4.91 -4.31 9.61
N LEU A 60 -5.69 -5.29 9.16
CA LEU A 60 -6.99 -5.00 8.54
C LEU A 60 -7.88 -4.23 9.53
N PRO A 61 -8.64 -3.24 9.05
CA PRO A 61 -9.63 -2.56 9.90
C PRO A 61 -10.61 -3.59 10.49
N PRO A 62 -11.03 -3.43 11.77
CA PRO A 62 -11.87 -4.42 12.42
C PRO A 62 -13.26 -4.59 11.79
N ASP A 63 -13.73 -3.59 11.06
CA ASP A 63 -15.04 -3.60 10.40
C ASP A 63 -14.99 -3.98 8.92
N THR A 64 -13.81 -4.39 8.42
CA THR A 64 -13.69 -4.78 7.02
C THR A 64 -14.23 -6.18 6.78
N THR A 65 -14.82 -6.39 5.61
CA THR A 65 -15.22 -7.72 5.13
C THR A 65 -14.17 -8.32 4.19
N SER A 66 -13.14 -7.57 3.85
CA SER A 66 -12.07 -8.06 2.97
C SER A 66 -11.20 -9.09 3.67
N PRO A 67 -10.87 -10.21 3.01
CA PRO A 67 -9.88 -11.14 3.56
C PRO A 67 -8.48 -10.53 3.53
N PRO A 68 -7.52 -11.11 4.25
CA PRO A 68 -6.12 -10.71 4.14
C PRO A 68 -5.66 -10.74 2.69
N HIS A 69 -4.89 -9.76 2.28
CA HIS A 69 -4.44 -9.62 0.89
C HIS A 69 -3.23 -8.72 0.78
N TRP A 70 -2.56 -8.83 -0.35
CA TRP A 70 -1.50 -7.91 -0.74
C TRP A 70 -2.08 -6.79 -1.58
N LEU A 71 -1.67 -5.56 -1.29
CA LEU A 71 -2.13 -4.36 -1.97
C LEU A 71 -0.94 -3.73 -2.69
N ALA A 72 -1.00 -3.69 -4.02
CA ALA A 72 0.04 -3.04 -4.81
C ALA A 72 -0.23 -1.53 -4.88
N HIS A 73 0.83 -0.74 -4.72
CA HIS A 73 0.81 0.71 -4.89
C HIS A 73 1.44 1.07 -6.22
N ILE A 74 0.70 1.81 -7.02
CA ILE A 74 1.12 2.22 -8.37
C ILE A 74 1.41 3.72 -8.34
N SER A 75 2.59 4.10 -8.83
CA SER A 75 3.04 5.50 -8.76
C SER A 75 2.26 6.40 -9.70
N THR A 76 2.03 7.63 -9.24
CA THR A 76 1.42 8.69 -10.05
C THR A 76 1.98 10.06 -9.64
N PRO A 77 2.15 10.98 -10.60
CA PRO A 77 2.54 12.35 -10.26
C PRO A 77 1.45 13.13 -9.52
N ASN A 78 0.18 12.73 -9.65
CA ASN A 78 -0.93 13.45 -9.03
C ASN A 78 -2.02 12.47 -8.60
N VAL A 79 -2.07 12.19 -7.30
CA VAL A 79 -3.01 11.23 -6.74
C VAL A 79 -4.46 11.69 -6.94
N ASN A 80 -4.74 12.98 -6.71
CA ASN A 80 -6.11 13.50 -6.81
C ASN A 80 -6.69 13.33 -8.22
N SER A 81 -5.94 13.75 -9.25
CA SER A 81 -6.42 13.65 -10.62
C SER A 81 -6.53 12.20 -11.08
N THR A 82 -5.64 11.33 -10.60
CA THR A 82 -5.70 9.91 -10.91
C THR A 82 -6.95 9.28 -10.33
N VAL A 83 -7.31 9.62 -9.08
CA VAL A 83 -8.52 9.11 -8.45
C VAL A 83 -9.76 9.60 -9.20
N GLU A 84 -9.81 10.88 -9.57
CA GLU A 84 -10.95 11.43 -10.33
C GLU A 84 -11.14 10.69 -11.65
N GLN A 85 -10.06 10.49 -12.38
CA GLN A 85 -10.10 9.74 -13.65
C GLN A 85 -10.53 8.29 -13.44
N ALA A 86 -10.02 7.64 -12.40
CA ALA A 86 -10.37 6.25 -12.10
C ALA A 86 -11.86 6.11 -11.78
N VAL A 87 -12.41 7.00 -10.96
CA VAL A 87 -13.83 6.98 -10.61
C VAL A 87 -14.69 7.19 -11.86
N ASP A 88 -14.30 8.11 -12.75
CA ASP A 88 -15.01 8.33 -14.01
C ASP A 88 -15.00 7.08 -14.89
N LEU A 89 -13.99 6.24 -14.76
CA LEU A 89 -13.83 5.00 -15.53
C LEU A 89 -14.41 3.77 -14.81
N GLY A 90 -15.08 3.95 -13.68
CA GLY A 90 -15.77 2.86 -12.99
C GLY A 90 -15.11 2.34 -11.72
N ALA A 91 -14.03 2.96 -11.27
CA ALA A 91 -13.40 2.57 -10.01
C ALA A 91 -14.27 2.96 -8.83
N ARG A 92 -14.13 2.20 -7.74
CA ARG A 92 -14.77 2.52 -6.47
C ARG A 92 -13.70 2.96 -5.47
N MET A 93 -13.85 4.14 -4.89
CA MET A 93 -12.91 4.66 -3.91
C MET A 93 -13.17 4.04 -2.54
N LEU A 94 -12.14 3.43 -1.95
CA LEU A 94 -12.19 2.84 -0.61
C LEU A 94 -11.57 3.76 0.44
N VAL A 95 -10.41 4.36 0.12
CA VAL A 95 -9.75 5.34 0.97
C VAL A 95 -9.46 6.57 0.10
N PRO A 96 -10.01 7.74 0.45
CA PRO A 96 -9.78 8.94 -0.34
C PRO A 96 -8.33 9.39 -0.29
N PRO A 97 -7.90 10.29 -1.19
CA PRO A 97 -6.55 10.83 -1.14
C PRO A 97 -6.20 11.31 0.26
N THR A 98 -5.12 10.77 0.80
CA THR A 98 -4.72 10.97 2.20
C THR A 98 -3.22 11.22 2.24
N ASP A 99 -2.82 12.25 2.98
CA ASP A 99 -1.40 12.56 3.16
C ASP A 99 -0.79 11.65 4.21
N ILE A 100 0.39 11.13 3.88
CA ILE A 100 1.26 10.48 4.86
C ILE A 100 2.35 11.50 5.19
N PRO A 101 2.38 12.05 6.42
CA PRO A 101 3.34 13.10 6.76
C PRO A 101 4.77 12.72 6.38
N THR A 102 5.48 13.62 5.73
CA THR A 102 6.86 13.49 5.26
C THR A 102 7.12 12.40 4.20
N VAL A 103 6.09 11.65 3.80
CA VAL A 103 6.23 10.55 2.84
C VAL A 103 5.58 10.86 1.50
N GLY A 104 4.29 11.19 1.51
CA GLY A 104 3.56 11.46 0.27
C GLY A 104 2.07 11.37 0.46
N ARG A 105 1.37 11.06 -0.62
CA ARG A 105 -0.09 11.01 -0.65
C ARG A 105 -0.51 9.72 -1.33
N PHE A 106 -1.54 9.07 -0.82
CA PHE A 106 -2.04 7.82 -1.38
C PHE A 106 -3.56 7.78 -1.40
N ALA A 107 -4.11 6.87 -2.20
CA ALA A 107 -5.52 6.52 -2.19
C ALA A 107 -5.67 5.05 -2.51
N ILE A 108 -6.73 4.43 -2.01
CA ILE A 108 -7.03 3.02 -2.25
C ILE A 108 -8.39 2.92 -2.94
N MET A 109 -8.46 2.09 -3.97
CA MET A 109 -9.70 1.90 -4.72
C MET A 109 -9.75 0.48 -5.29
N THR A 110 -10.92 0.10 -5.79
CA THR A 110 -11.07 -1.11 -6.58
C THR A 110 -11.25 -0.72 -8.04
N ASP A 111 -10.76 -1.58 -8.94
CA ASP A 111 -11.03 -1.42 -10.36
C ASP A 111 -12.50 -1.79 -10.67
N PRO A 112 -12.98 -1.62 -11.91
CA PRO A 112 -14.38 -1.91 -12.22
C PRO A 112 -14.82 -3.35 -11.96
N HIS A 113 -13.88 -4.27 -11.78
CA HIS A 113 -14.17 -5.68 -11.51
C HIS A 113 -13.92 -6.08 -10.05
N GLY A 114 -13.56 -5.12 -9.20
CA GLY A 114 -13.42 -5.35 -7.77
C GLY A 114 -12.01 -5.67 -7.28
N ALA A 115 -11.00 -5.59 -8.13
CA ALA A 115 -9.62 -5.77 -7.70
C ALA A 115 -9.11 -4.52 -6.99
N SER A 116 -8.54 -4.69 -5.79
CA SER A 116 -8.01 -3.57 -5.01
C SER A 116 -6.62 -3.16 -5.48
N PHE A 117 -6.38 -1.88 -5.51
CA PHE A 117 -5.05 -1.30 -5.77
C PHE A 117 -4.96 0.07 -5.12
N ALA A 118 -3.75 0.56 -4.93
CA ALA A 118 -3.51 1.90 -4.43
C ALA A 118 -2.72 2.71 -5.43
N VAL A 119 -2.88 4.02 -5.39
CA VAL A 119 -2.01 4.96 -6.10
C VAL A 119 -1.26 5.80 -5.08
N TYR A 120 -0.03 6.15 -5.45
CA TYR A 120 0.89 6.83 -4.52
C TYR A 120 1.77 7.84 -5.25
#